data_01b450b6b0d2e45f7d3a04eefc84109b
#
_entry.id   01b450b6b0d2e45f7d3a04eefc84109b
#
_cell.length_a   1.000
_cell.length_b   1.000
_cell.length_c   1.000
_cell.angle_alpha   90.00
_cell.angle_beta   90.00
_cell.angle_gamma   90.00
#
_symmetry.space_group_name_H-M   'P 1'
#
loop_
_entity.id
_entity.type
_entity.pdbx_description
1 polymer ?
#
loop_
_entity_poly.entity_id
_entity_poly.type
_entity_poly.pdbx_seq_one_letter_code
_entity_poly.pdbx_strand_id
1 'polypeptide(L)'
;DVPFYRVEDTGRLTKNDDTRYGYASGTQFSSLMNINVSHFYQALYMEGGKNFYCYNGATPVTSAMLSVRYMVTKSIQPQNELTTLVGKCGNHYLYRNNYTLPLGFMMDEGVIDAWKPSSSSKIYSINSLGRLLGAADDTLTLTECTQDENPGTTTLTFDHDGYYYAAYDSCSTDSLTFSHGEYETTYSK
;
A
#
# COMPACT_ATOMS: atom_id res chain seq x y z
N ASP A 1 -10.76 -11.25 -23.73
CA ASP A 1 -9.86 -10.15 -23.39
C ASP A 1 -9.60 -10.15 -21.90
N VAL A 2 -8.33 -10.18 -21.50
CA VAL A 2 -7.97 -10.04 -20.09
C VAL A 2 -7.99 -8.54 -19.76
N PRO A 3 -8.78 -8.09 -18.76
CA PRO A 3 -8.81 -6.69 -18.40
C PRO A 3 -7.41 -6.25 -17.91
N PHE A 4 -7.07 -4.99 -18.15
CA PHE A 4 -5.82 -4.41 -17.66
C PHE A 4 -5.72 -4.52 -16.13
N TYR A 5 -4.54 -4.85 -15.66
CA TYR A 5 -4.20 -4.88 -14.23
C TYR A 5 -2.73 -4.53 -14.01
N ARG A 6 -2.41 -4.15 -12.78
CA ARG A 6 -1.03 -3.97 -12.32
C ARG A 6 -0.59 -5.12 -11.43
N VAL A 7 0.71 -5.33 -11.44
CA VAL A 7 1.43 -6.25 -10.55
C VAL A 7 2.40 -5.42 -9.71
N GLU A 8 2.48 -5.71 -8.42
CA GLU A 8 3.49 -5.13 -7.54
C GLU A 8 4.42 -6.20 -6.99
N ASP A 9 5.71 -5.94 -7.03
CA ASP A 9 6.71 -6.75 -6.36
C ASP A 9 7.21 -6.00 -5.11
N THR A 10 6.83 -6.49 -3.92
CA THR A 10 7.28 -5.88 -2.66
C THR A 10 8.74 -6.19 -2.35
N GLY A 11 9.32 -7.21 -3.00
CA GLY A 11 10.73 -7.58 -2.92
C GLY A 11 11.58 -7.05 -4.08
N ARG A 12 11.09 -6.04 -4.80
CA ARG A 12 11.77 -5.44 -5.98
C ARG A 12 13.19 -5.00 -5.67
N LEU A 13 14.04 -5.05 -6.66
CA LEU A 13 15.42 -4.58 -6.59
C LEU A 13 15.51 -3.07 -6.89
N THR A 14 14.68 -2.60 -7.82
CA THR A 14 14.64 -1.21 -8.24
C THR A 14 13.19 -0.74 -8.41
N LYS A 15 12.97 0.57 -8.50
CA LYS A 15 11.66 1.15 -8.79
C LYS A 15 11.25 1.04 -10.29
N ASN A 16 12.06 0.33 -11.12
CA ASN A 16 11.81 0.09 -12.55
C ASN A 16 11.92 -1.39 -12.92
N ASP A 17 11.71 -2.28 -11.97
CA ASP A 17 11.71 -3.72 -12.23
C ASP A 17 10.58 -4.12 -13.19
N ASP A 18 9.47 -3.39 -13.19
CA ASP A 18 8.37 -3.49 -14.15
C ASP A 18 8.83 -3.38 -15.60
N THR A 19 9.65 -2.37 -15.90
CA THR A 19 10.23 -2.17 -17.23
C THR A 19 11.17 -3.31 -17.61
N ARG A 20 11.94 -3.81 -16.64
CA ARG A 20 12.90 -4.90 -16.87
C ARG A 20 12.21 -6.23 -17.14
N TYR A 21 11.10 -6.50 -16.45
CA TYR A 21 10.41 -7.78 -16.50
C TYR A 21 9.12 -7.75 -17.33
N GLY A 22 8.72 -6.59 -17.87
CA GLY A 22 7.63 -6.46 -18.83
C GLY A 22 6.23 -6.58 -18.23
N TYR A 23 6.00 -6.02 -17.03
CA TYR A 23 4.67 -5.96 -16.43
C TYR A 23 4.27 -4.49 -16.14
N ALA A 24 2.99 -4.22 -15.94
CA ALA A 24 2.53 -2.90 -15.52
C ALA A 24 2.59 -2.79 -13.98
N SER A 25 3.17 -1.73 -13.45
CA SER A 25 3.31 -1.47 -12.02
C SER A 25 2.71 -0.12 -11.62
N GLY A 26 2.42 0.05 -10.33
CA GLY A 26 2.15 1.35 -9.70
C GLY A 26 3.40 1.96 -9.06
N THR A 27 4.57 1.41 -9.32
CA THR A 27 5.87 1.90 -8.83
C THR A 27 6.74 2.30 -10.01
N GLN A 28 7.34 3.49 -9.98
CA GLN A 28 8.22 3.96 -11.05
C GLN A 28 9.25 4.96 -10.55
N PHE A 29 10.43 4.92 -11.13
CA PHE A 29 11.43 5.99 -11.09
C PHE A 29 11.61 6.57 -12.49
N SER A 30 11.50 7.89 -12.63
CA SER A 30 11.79 8.58 -13.89
C SER A 30 12.15 10.05 -13.62
N SER A 31 13.23 10.53 -14.22
CA SER A 31 13.61 11.94 -14.14
C SER A 31 12.62 12.88 -14.83
N LEU A 32 11.76 12.35 -15.70
CA LEU A 32 10.77 13.11 -16.47
C LEU A 32 9.32 12.85 -16.00
N MET A 33 9.12 12.23 -14.85
CA MET A 33 7.77 11.97 -14.37
C MET A 33 7.01 13.26 -14.01
N ASN A 34 5.70 13.20 -14.14
CA ASN A 34 4.85 14.30 -13.65
C ASN A 34 4.84 14.27 -12.12
N ILE A 35 5.33 15.35 -11.50
CA ILE A 35 5.42 15.47 -10.04
C ILE A 35 4.05 15.34 -9.35
N ASN A 36 2.96 15.68 -10.02
CA ASN A 36 1.61 15.54 -9.46
C ASN A 36 1.24 14.09 -9.15
N VAL A 37 1.82 13.12 -9.89
CA VAL A 37 1.63 11.68 -9.57
C VAL A 37 2.28 11.37 -8.23
N SER A 38 3.50 11.84 -7.98
CA SER A 38 4.15 11.68 -6.68
C SER A 38 3.37 12.36 -5.56
N HIS A 39 2.91 13.59 -5.77
CA HIS A 39 2.09 14.30 -4.78
C HIS A 39 0.78 13.56 -4.48
N PHE A 40 0.16 12.95 -5.49
CA PHE A 40 -1.03 12.13 -5.31
C PHE A 40 -0.73 10.89 -4.45
N TYR A 41 0.38 10.18 -4.71
CA TYR A 41 0.83 9.07 -3.87
C TYR A 41 1.07 9.51 -2.42
N GLN A 42 1.78 10.62 -2.23
CA GLN A 42 2.01 11.18 -0.89
C GLN A 42 0.72 11.58 -0.18
N ALA A 43 -0.28 12.11 -0.90
CA ALA A 43 -1.60 12.42 -0.34
C ALA A 43 -2.36 11.16 0.11
N LEU A 44 -2.04 10.00 -0.46
CA LEU A 44 -2.52 8.67 -0.06
C LEU A 44 -1.60 8.00 0.96
N TYR A 45 -0.59 8.72 1.45
CA TYR A 45 0.43 8.22 2.38
C TYR A 45 1.24 7.03 1.85
N MET A 46 1.33 6.93 0.55
CA MET A 46 2.26 6.05 -0.14
C MET A 46 3.60 6.77 -0.37
N GLU A 47 4.64 6.00 -0.60
CA GLU A 47 5.97 6.55 -0.83
C GLU A 47 6.01 7.33 -2.15
N GLY A 48 6.52 8.58 -2.09
CA GLY A 48 6.71 9.43 -3.26
C GLY A 48 7.83 10.43 -3.05
N GLY A 49 8.50 10.80 -4.11
CA GLY A 49 9.61 11.76 -4.10
C GLY A 49 9.71 12.54 -5.40
N LYS A 50 10.81 13.28 -5.57
CA LYS A 50 11.01 14.17 -6.70
C LYS A 50 10.96 13.45 -8.06
N ASN A 51 11.48 12.23 -8.12
CA ASN A 51 11.67 11.49 -9.36
C ASN A 51 11.02 10.09 -9.31
N PHE A 52 10.21 9.79 -8.31
CA PHE A 52 9.60 8.47 -8.17
C PHE A 52 8.28 8.53 -7.40
N TYR A 53 7.50 7.50 -7.60
CA TYR A 53 6.40 7.08 -6.75
C TYR A 53 6.47 5.56 -6.55
N CYS A 54 5.96 5.08 -5.44
CA CYS A 54 6.13 3.69 -5.05
C CYS A 54 4.90 3.17 -4.30
N TYR A 55 4.58 1.92 -4.53
CA TYR A 55 3.46 1.21 -3.90
C TYR A 55 3.61 1.03 -2.38
N ASN A 56 4.79 1.30 -1.81
CA ASN A 56 5.01 1.20 -0.38
C ASN A 56 4.02 2.09 0.39
N GLY A 57 3.41 1.54 1.44
CA GLY A 57 2.36 2.20 2.21
C GLY A 57 0.95 2.05 1.64
N ALA A 58 0.78 1.28 0.56
CA ALA A 58 -0.52 1.04 -0.03
C ALA A 58 -1.47 0.32 0.94
N THR A 59 -2.73 0.73 0.90
CA THR A 59 -3.85 0.12 1.62
C THR A 59 -4.75 -0.65 0.66
N PRO A 60 -5.71 -1.46 1.12
CA PRO A 60 -6.67 -2.11 0.23
C PRO A 60 -7.40 -1.13 -0.69
N VAL A 61 -7.76 0.05 -0.21
CA VAL A 61 -8.42 1.10 -1.03
C VAL A 61 -7.52 1.57 -2.16
N THR A 62 -6.26 1.91 -1.84
CA THR A 62 -5.30 2.38 -2.85
C THR A 62 -4.92 1.29 -3.84
N SER A 63 -4.81 0.04 -3.37
CA SER A 63 -4.55 -1.13 -4.22
C SER A 63 -5.69 -1.37 -5.21
N ALA A 64 -6.94 -1.28 -4.73
CA ALA A 64 -8.13 -1.41 -5.58
C ALA A 64 -8.17 -0.32 -6.64
N MET A 65 -8.03 0.95 -6.24
CA MET A 65 -8.06 2.12 -7.12
C MET A 65 -6.95 2.10 -8.17
N LEU A 66 -5.74 1.68 -7.79
CA LEU A 66 -4.59 1.57 -8.70
C LEU A 66 -4.64 0.30 -9.58
N SER A 67 -5.71 -0.47 -9.54
CA SER A 67 -5.86 -1.72 -10.31
C SER A 67 -4.75 -2.73 -10.02
N VAL A 68 -4.18 -2.75 -8.81
CA VAL A 68 -3.17 -3.72 -8.42
C VAL A 68 -3.83 -5.04 -8.11
N ARG A 69 -3.81 -5.94 -9.08
CA ARG A 69 -4.47 -7.24 -9.00
C ARG A 69 -3.60 -8.32 -8.41
N TYR A 70 -2.29 -8.25 -8.64
CA TYR A 70 -1.35 -9.24 -8.14
C TYR A 70 -0.22 -8.58 -7.37
N MET A 71 0.22 -9.29 -6.35
CA MET A 71 1.36 -8.90 -5.52
C MET A 71 2.34 -10.07 -5.42
N VAL A 72 3.60 -9.82 -5.77
CA VAL A 72 4.71 -10.73 -5.56
C VAL A 72 5.41 -10.34 -4.26
N THR A 73 5.71 -11.30 -3.41
CA THR A 73 6.40 -11.07 -2.15
C THR A 73 7.31 -12.24 -1.79
N LYS A 74 8.38 -11.97 -1.05
CA LYS A 74 9.26 -13.01 -0.49
C LYS A 74 8.77 -13.55 0.84
N SER A 75 7.87 -12.83 1.50
CA SER A 75 7.28 -13.25 2.77
C SER A 75 5.90 -13.86 2.53
N ILE A 76 5.61 -14.96 3.24
CA ILE A 76 4.26 -15.51 3.28
C ILE A 76 3.35 -14.47 3.95
N GLN A 77 2.21 -14.20 3.35
CA GLN A 77 1.20 -13.33 3.95
C GLN A 77 0.12 -14.19 4.60
N PRO A 78 -0.42 -13.79 5.76
CA PRO A 78 -1.58 -14.48 6.34
C PRO A 78 -2.73 -14.52 5.34
N GLN A 79 -3.47 -15.61 5.32
CA GLN A 79 -4.66 -15.75 4.49
C GLN A 79 -5.81 -14.92 5.06
N ASN A 80 -6.49 -14.16 4.21
CA ASN A 80 -7.62 -13.34 4.59
C ASN A 80 -8.59 -13.14 3.42
N GLU A 81 -9.65 -12.38 3.64
CA GLU A 81 -10.63 -12.06 2.61
C GLU A 81 -10.07 -11.12 1.52
N LEU A 82 -9.03 -10.34 1.83
CA LEU A 82 -8.46 -9.35 0.92
C LEU A 82 -7.54 -9.96 -0.13
N THR A 83 -6.86 -11.06 0.22
CA THR A 83 -5.86 -11.67 -0.67
C THR A 83 -5.98 -13.18 -0.73
N THR A 84 -5.67 -13.74 -1.89
CA THR A 84 -5.62 -15.20 -2.12
C THR A 84 -4.24 -15.57 -2.66
N LEU A 85 -3.57 -16.53 -2.03
CA LEU A 85 -2.35 -17.12 -2.58
C LEU A 85 -2.71 -17.92 -3.84
N VAL A 86 -2.12 -17.53 -4.98
CA VAL A 86 -2.39 -18.17 -6.28
C VAL A 86 -1.19 -18.91 -6.84
N GLY A 87 0.01 -18.71 -6.28
CA GLY A 87 1.19 -19.43 -6.75
C GLY A 87 2.43 -19.19 -5.90
N LYS A 88 3.41 -20.09 -6.08
CA LYS A 88 4.74 -19.99 -5.47
C LYS A 88 5.80 -20.39 -6.49
N CYS A 89 6.89 -19.63 -6.56
CA CYS A 89 8.06 -19.96 -7.35
C CYS A 89 9.33 -19.66 -6.54
N GLY A 90 10.08 -20.69 -6.20
CA GLY A 90 11.23 -20.56 -5.29
C GLY A 90 10.80 -19.98 -3.94
N ASN A 91 11.39 -18.87 -3.55
CA ASN A 91 11.06 -18.11 -2.34
C ASN A 91 10.08 -16.93 -2.59
N HIS A 92 9.47 -16.86 -3.78
CA HIS A 92 8.47 -15.85 -4.09
C HIS A 92 7.07 -16.43 -4.07
N TYR A 93 6.13 -15.66 -3.51
CA TYR A 93 4.72 -15.96 -3.41
C TYR A 93 3.94 -14.97 -4.26
N LEU A 94 2.97 -15.46 -5.02
CA LEU A 94 2.07 -14.64 -5.83
C LEU A 94 0.70 -14.62 -5.16
N TYR A 95 0.28 -13.44 -4.74
CA TYR A 95 -1.05 -13.19 -4.20
C TYR A 95 -1.92 -12.43 -5.20
N ARG A 96 -3.19 -12.76 -5.22
CA ARG A 96 -4.22 -11.99 -5.93
C ARG A 96 -4.98 -11.15 -4.92
N ASN A 97 -5.11 -9.84 -5.20
CA ASN A 97 -6.05 -8.98 -4.50
C ASN A 97 -7.48 -9.30 -4.95
N ASN A 98 -8.37 -9.59 -4.01
CA ASN A 98 -9.75 -9.96 -4.29
C ASN A 98 -10.64 -8.73 -4.58
N TYR A 99 -10.19 -7.54 -4.20
CA TYR A 99 -10.85 -6.24 -4.40
C TYR A 99 -10.01 -5.38 -5.32
N THR A 100 -10.29 -5.42 -6.62
CA THR A 100 -9.56 -4.65 -7.62
C THR A 100 -10.53 -3.95 -8.54
N LEU A 101 -10.44 -2.65 -8.64
CA LEU A 101 -11.18 -1.88 -9.64
C LEU A 101 -10.52 -2.01 -11.01
N PRO A 102 -11.27 -1.96 -12.10
CA PRO A 102 -10.71 -1.86 -13.45
C PRO A 102 -9.97 -0.53 -13.63
N LEU A 103 -9.11 -0.43 -14.64
CA LEU A 103 -8.37 0.79 -14.95
C LEU A 103 -9.28 2.01 -15.15
N GLY A 104 -10.44 1.80 -15.77
CA GLY A 104 -11.49 2.82 -15.92
C GLY A 104 -12.74 2.35 -15.20
N PHE A 105 -13.28 3.16 -14.31
CA PHE A 105 -14.52 2.91 -13.60
C PHE A 105 -15.35 4.20 -13.51
N MET A 106 -16.66 4.02 -13.37
CA MET A 106 -17.59 5.14 -13.23
C MET A 106 -17.64 5.62 -11.78
N MET A 107 -17.69 6.92 -11.59
CA MET A 107 -17.88 7.55 -10.31
C MET A 107 -18.68 8.86 -10.48
N ASP A 108 -19.22 9.39 -9.40
CA ASP A 108 -19.94 10.65 -9.44
C ASP A 108 -19.03 11.81 -9.86
N GLU A 109 -19.56 12.74 -10.64
CA GLU A 109 -18.80 13.87 -11.20
C GLU A 109 -18.10 14.71 -10.12
N GLY A 110 -18.74 14.89 -8.97
CA GLY A 110 -18.20 15.69 -7.86
C GLY A 110 -17.09 15.05 -7.05
N VAL A 111 -16.73 13.77 -7.28
CA VAL A 111 -15.75 13.04 -6.43
C VAL A 111 -14.37 13.70 -6.45
N ILE A 112 -13.90 14.13 -7.62
CA ILE A 112 -12.56 14.74 -7.76
C ILE A 112 -12.47 16.03 -6.94
N ASP A 113 -13.52 16.85 -6.95
CA ASP A 113 -13.56 18.11 -6.20
C ASP A 113 -13.87 17.89 -4.71
N ALA A 114 -14.58 16.82 -4.38
CA ALA A 114 -14.99 16.50 -3.02
C ALA A 114 -13.86 15.90 -2.18
N TRP A 115 -12.93 15.15 -2.80
CA TRP A 115 -11.85 14.55 -2.05
C TRP A 115 -10.80 15.57 -1.64
N LYS A 116 -10.64 15.75 -0.35
CA LYS A 116 -9.64 16.65 0.25
C LYS A 116 -8.79 15.83 1.23
N PRO A 117 -7.58 15.41 0.84
CA PRO A 117 -6.71 14.68 1.75
C PRO A 117 -6.33 15.57 2.95
N SER A 118 -6.35 14.97 4.13
CA SER A 118 -5.96 15.65 5.36
C SER A 118 -4.44 15.56 5.54
N SER A 119 -3.80 16.67 5.89
CA SER A 119 -2.38 16.68 6.25
C SER A 119 -2.11 16.11 7.66
N SER A 120 -3.15 15.99 8.48
CA SER A 120 -3.05 15.57 9.88
C SER A 120 -3.66 14.20 10.18
N SER A 121 -4.38 13.60 9.22
CA SER A 121 -5.03 12.30 9.42
C SER A 121 -4.98 11.42 8.18
N LYS A 122 -4.13 10.42 8.25
CA LYS A 122 -3.98 9.37 7.22
C LYS A 122 -5.25 8.55 7.06
N ILE A 123 -5.82 8.12 8.18
CA ILE A 123 -7.05 7.33 8.23
C ILE A 123 -8.19 8.10 7.55
N TYR A 124 -8.36 9.38 7.88
CA TYR A 124 -9.39 10.21 7.25
C TYR A 124 -9.22 10.29 5.73
N SER A 125 -7.99 10.53 5.25
CA SER A 125 -7.72 10.65 3.80
C SER A 125 -8.08 9.36 3.06
N ILE A 126 -7.71 8.21 3.59
CA ILE A 126 -8.00 6.91 2.97
C ILE A 126 -9.48 6.56 3.05
N ASN A 127 -10.11 6.74 4.22
CA ASN A 127 -11.52 6.42 4.40
C ASN A 127 -12.43 7.34 3.57
N SER A 128 -12.10 8.63 3.50
CA SER A 128 -12.86 9.58 2.66
C SER A 128 -12.76 9.20 1.18
N LEU A 129 -11.59 8.78 0.72
CA LEU A 129 -11.43 8.27 -0.64
C LEU A 129 -12.23 6.97 -0.84
N GLY A 130 -12.16 6.03 0.10
CA GLY A 130 -12.92 4.78 0.04
C GLY A 130 -14.42 5.00 -0.10
N ARG A 131 -14.99 5.90 0.70
CA ARG A 131 -16.42 6.27 0.61
C ARG A 131 -16.78 6.90 -0.73
N LEU A 132 -15.94 7.80 -1.24
CA LEU A 132 -16.14 8.40 -2.56
C LEU A 132 -16.05 7.37 -3.69
N LEU A 133 -15.31 6.29 -3.51
CA LEU A 133 -15.25 5.14 -4.43
C LEU A 133 -16.38 4.12 -4.23
N GLY A 134 -17.30 4.39 -3.29
CA GLY A 134 -18.49 3.56 -3.08
C GLY A 134 -18.42 2.59 -1.91
N ALA A 135 -17.41 2.68 -1.04
CA ALA A 135 -17.39 1.90 0.20
C ALA A 135 -18.52 2.36 1.14
N ALA A 136 -19.29 1.41 1.66
CA ALA A 136 -20.40 1.71 2.58
C ALA A 136 -19.89 2.19 3.94
N ASP A 137 -18.76 1.64 4.40
CA ASP A 137 -18.16 1.89 5.70
C ASP A 137 -16.70 2.32 5.60
N ASP A 138 -16.11 2.74 6.70
CA ASP A 138 -14.70 3.03 6.81
C ASP A 138 -13.89 1.74 6.63
N THR A 139 -12.90 1.81 5.76
CA THR A 139 -12.02 0.68 5.44
C THR A 139 -10.87 0.53 6.43
N LEU A 140 -10.53 1.61 7.14
CA LEU A 140 -9.52 1.63 8.18
C LEU A 140 -10.14 2.15 9.48
N THR A 141 -9.99 1.42 10.56
CA THR A 141 -10.42 1.84 11.89
C THR A 141 -9.22 2.05 12.79
N LEU A 142 -9.29 3.10 13.64
CA LEU A 142 -8.30 3.27 14.68
C LEU A 142 -8.46 2.16 15.70
N THR A 143 -7.35 1.50 16.04
CA THR A 143 -7.34 0.43 17.03
C THR A 143 -6.44 0.81 18.19
N GLU A 144 -6.85 0.50 19.40
CA GLU A 144 -6.03 0.62 20.60
C GLU A 144 -5.04 -0.57 20.65
N CYS A 145 -3.84 -0.30 21.12
CA CYS A 145 -2.84 -1.32 21.39
C CYS A 145 -2.05 -0.96 22.64
N THR A 146 -1.53 -1.97 23.33
CA THR A 146 -0.56 -1.74 24.39
C THR A 146 0.80 -1.45 23.75
N GLN A 147 1.45 -0.38 24.19
CA GLN A 147 2.73 0.07 23.70
C GLN A 147 3.77 -0.02 24.79
N ASP A 148 4.82 -0.81 24.57
CA ASP A 148 6.01 -0.88 25.41
C ASP A 148 7.20 -0.28 24.67
N GLU A 149 7.80 0.77 25.24
CA GLU A 149 8.95 1.46 24.67
C GLU A 149 10.24 1.01 25.34
N ASN A 150 11.15 0.48 24.54
CA ASN A 150 12.52 0.20 24.91
C ASN A 150 13.47 1.00 24.00
N PRO A 151 14.72 1.30 24.42
CA PRO A 151 15.65 2.02 23.56
C PRO A 151 15.81 1.36 22.19
N GLY A 152 15.36 2.05 21.14
CA GLY A 152 15.43 1.58 19.75
C GLY A 152 14.37 0.56 19.31
N THR A 153 13.43 0.21 20.18
CA THR A 153 12.37 -0.75 19.86
C THR A 153 11.06 -0.32 20.51
N THR A 154 9.99 -0.33 19.74
CA THR A 154 8.61 -0.16 20.22
C THR A 154 7.86 -1.45 19.95
N THR A 155 7.31 -2.07 20.97
CA THR A 155 6.47 -3.27 20.84
C THR A 155 5.01 -2.86 20.92
N LEU A 156 4.22 -3.26 19.91
CA LEU A 156 2.77 -3.05 19.87
C LEU A 156 2.08 -4.40 20.07
N THR A 157 1.21 -4.46 21.06
CA THR A 157 0.41 -5.67 21.36
C THR A 157 -1.06 -5.39 21.10
N PHE A 158 -1.70 -6.25 20.31
CA PHE A 158 -3.09 -6.17 19.92
C PHE A 158 -3.89 -7.32 20.54
N ASP A 159 -5.14 -7.05 20.90
CA ASP A 159 -5.98 -8.02 21.60
C ASP A 159 -6.59 -9.10 20.68
N HIS A 160 -6.49 -8.92 19.37
CA HIS A 160 -7.05 -9.85 18.40
C HIS A 160 -6.24 -9.87 17.11
N ASP A 161 -6.36 -10.97 16.37
CA ASP A 161 -5.72 -11.12 15.07
C ASP A 161 -6.33 -10.18 14.03
N GLY A 162 -5.48 -9.58 13.18
CA GLY A 162 -5.93 -8.64 12.17
C GLY A 162 -4.79 -8.12 11.29
N TYR A 163 -5.16 -7.24 10.36
CA TYR A 163 -4.23 -6.49 9.55
C TYR A 163 -4.10 -5.09 10.11
N TYR A 164 -2.90 -4.71 10.48
CA TYR A 164 -2.59 -3.44 11.11
C TYR A 164 -1.71 -2.61 10.21
N TYR A 165 -2.01 -1.32 10.13
CA TYR A 165 -1.22 -0.33 9.42
C TYR A 165 -0.64 0.64 10.45
N ALA A 166 0.69 0.66 10.56
CA ALA A 166 1.38 1.62 11.40
C ALA A 166 1.73 2.87 10.59
N ALA A 167 1.39 4.03 11.11
CA ALA A 167 1.73 5.31 10.53
C ALA A 167 2.69 6.07 11.46
N TYR A 168 3.80 6.54 10.91
CA TYR A 168 4.81 7.32 11.61
C TYR A 168 4.87 8.74 11.04
N ASP A 169 4.80 9.73 11.90
CA ASP A 169 4.86 11.13 11.47
C ASP A 169 6.30 11.63 11.27
N SER A 170 7.26 11.05 11.99
CA SER A 170 8.67 11.31 11.79
C SER A 170 9.50 10.12 12.26
N CYS A 171 10.51 9.74 11.49
CA CYS A 171 11.49 8.76 11.90
C CYS A 171 12.89 9.39 11.78
N SER A 172 13.62 9.41 12.89
CA SER A 172 15.00 9.90 12.95
C SER A 172 16.04 8.87 12.48
N THR A 173 15.57 7.66 12.16
CA THR A 173 16.42 6.53 11.73
C THR A 173 16.37 6.36 10.21
N ASP A 174 17.45 5.80 9.65
CA ASP A 174 17.56 5.52 8.21
C ASP A 174 16.74 4.29 7.78
N SER A 175 16.30 3.49 8.73
CA SER A 175 15.46 2.32 8.47
C SER A 175 14.51 2.04 9.63
N LEU A 176 13.39 1.40 9.31
CA LEU A 176 12.39 0.93 10.25
C LEU A 176 12.09 -0.54 9.96
N THR A 177 12.26 -1.40 10.95
CA THR A 177 12.00 -2.83 10.84
C THR A 177 10.73 -3.19 11.62
N PHE A 178 9.82 -3.88 10.96
CA PHE A 178 8.65 -4.49 11.59
C PHE A 178 8.86 -5.99 11.68
N SER A 179 8.65 -6.54 12.86
CA SER A 179 8.72 -7.99 13.07
C SER A 179 7.45 -8.50 13.74
N HIS A 180 7.00 -9.69 13.31
CA HIS A 180 5.90 -10.42 13.93
C HIS A 180 6.16 -11.93 13.79
N GLY A 181 6.47 -12.60 14.89
CA GLY A 181 6.90 -13.99 14.87
C GLY A 181 8.17 -14.17 14.02
N GLU A 182 8.10 -15.02 13.01
CA GLU A 182 9.20 -15.26 12.06
C GLU A 182 9.22 -14.25 10.88
N TYR A 183 8.26 -13.34 10.83
CA TYR A 183 8.14 -12.36 9.74
C TYR A 183 8.84 -11.06 10.13
N GLU A 184 9.70 -10.61 9.24
CA GLU A 184 10.41 -9.35 9.38
C GLU A 184 10.42 -8.60 8.06
N THR A 185 10.15 -7.29 8.10
CA THR A 185 10.21 -6.41 6.94
C THR A 185 10.88 -5.10 7.34
N THR A 186 11.92 -4.72 6.61
CA THR A 186 12.66 -3.47 6.82
C THR A 186 12.36 -2.49 5.70
N TYR A 187 12.02 -1.26 6.07
CA TYR A 187 11.88 -0.12 5.18
C TYR A 187 13.05 0.83 5.41
N SER A 188 13.77 1.15 4.35
CA SER A 188 14.85 2.14 4.36
C SER A 188 14.33 3.49 3.84
N LYS A 189 14.89 4.57 4.38
CA LYS A 189 14.54 5.93 4.00
C LYS A 189 15.07 6.29 2.60
#